data_fcb161806d7a07e9af70010106d9d9f4
#
_entry.id   fcb161806d7a07e9af70010106d9d9f4
#
_cell.length_a   1.000
_cell.length_b   1.000
_cell.length_c   1.000
_cell.angle_alpha   90.00
_cell.angle_beta   90.00
_cell.angle_gamma   90.00
#
_symmetry.space_group_name_H-M   'P 1'
#
loop_
_entity.id
_entity.type
_entity.pdbx_description
1 polymer ?
#
loop_
_entity_poly.entity_id
_entity_poly.type
_entity_poly.pdbx_seq_one_letter_code
_entity_poly.pdbx_strand_id
1 'polypeptide(L)'
;GTWPSTSVESERFIKHFVEHRHDVVIRRTQYDLRKAKERAHILEGLIIASDNIDEVIKIIRAAKTPNDAISGLMERFQLSEIQSRAIVECVCVSSQD
;
A
#
# COMPACT_ATOMS: atom_id res chain seq x y z
N GLY A 1 4.07 -12.79 31.61
CA GLY A 1 4.16 -11.64 32.01
C GLY A 1 5.41 -10.88 32.34
N THR A 2 6.50 -11.18 31.68
CA THR A 2 7.74 -10.43 31.92
C THR A 2 7.88 -9.21 31.00
N TRP A 3 6.85 -8.91 30.28
CA TRP A 3 6.89 -7.82 29.31
C TRP A 3 7.20 -6.44 29.91
N PRO A 4 6.59 -6.05 31.03
CA PRO A 4 6.81 -4.72 31.56
C PRO A 4 8.26 -4.43 31.90
N SER A 5 8.95 -5.37 32.52
CA SER A 5 10.36 -5.16 32.86
C SER A 5 11.26 -5.21 31.65
N THR A 6 10.91 -6.04 30.68
CA THR A 6 11.67 -6.11 29.43
C THR A 6 11.52 -4.85 28.59
N SER A 7 10.34 -4.27 28.60
CA SER A 7 10.10 -3.06 27.80
C SER A 7 10.87 -1.86 28.36
N VAL A 8 11.04 -1.76 29.66
CA VAL A 8 11.80 -0.67 30.25
C VAL A 8 13.27 -0.77 29.85
N GLU A 9 13.82 -1.96 29.89
CA GLU A 9 15.20 -2.17 29.46
C GLU A 9 15.36 -1.92 27.96
N SER A 10 14.38 -2.33 27.19
CA SER A 10 14.39 -2.11 25.76
C SER A 10 14.35 -0.62 25.42
N GLU A 11 13.57 0.15 26.14
CA GLU A 11 13.51 1.59 25.95
C GLU A 11 14.85 2.26 26.20
N ARG A 12 15.53 1.85 27.25
CA ARG A 12 16.86 2.38 27.55
C ARG A 12 17.85 2.04 26.45
N PHE A 13 17.78 0.82 25.98
CA PHE A 13 18.66 0.35 24.93
C PHE A 13 18.41 1.09 23.64
N ILE A 14 17.16 1.26 23.29
CA ILE A 14 16.76 1.95 22.06
C ILE A 14 17.18 3.42 22.12
N LYS A 15 17.01 4.07 23.25
CA LYS A 15 17.40 5.46 23.41
C LYS A 15 18.89 5.65 23.16
N HIS A 16 19.68 4.78 23.74
CA HIS A 16 21.13 4.82 23.56
C HIS A 16 21.53 4.60 22.11
N PHE A 17 20.84 3.68 21.46
CA PHE A 17 21.07 3.34 20.08
C PHE A 17 20.67 4.48 19.14
N VAL A 18 19.58 5.14 19.44
CA VAL A 18 19.07 6.25 18.63
C VAL A 18 20.02 7.44 18.66
N GLU A 19 20.57 7.75 19.83
CA GLU A 19 21.54 8.84 19.96
C GLU A 19 22.74 8.63 19.04
N HIS A 20 23.18 7.39 18.93
CA HIS A 20 24.36 7.05 18.15
C HIS A 20 24.10 7.10 16.63
N ARG A 21 22.87 6.83 16.21
CA ARG A 21 22.52 6.77 14.80
C ARG A 21 21.45 7.78 14.41
N HIS A 22 21.48 8.91 15.06
CA HIS A 22 20.45 9.92 14.87
C HIS A 22 20.25 10.31 13.39
N ASP A 23 21.32 10.65 12.70
CA ASP A 23 21.26 11.10 11.31
C ASP A 23 20.76 10.02 10.37
N VAL A 24 21.23 8.80 10.56
CA VAL A 24 20.87 7.68 9.69
C VAL A 24 19.39 7.33 9.85
N VAL A 25 18.90 7.35 11.08
CA VAL A 25 17.51 7.02 11.37
C VAL A 25 16.55 8.05 10.77
N ILE A 26 16.89 9.32 10.84
CA ILE A 26 16.06 10.38 10.29
C ILE A 26 15.89 10.21 8.77
N ARG A 27 16.98 9.97 8.06
CA ARG A 27 16.95 9.77 6.62
C ARG A 27 16.11 8.56 6.24
N ARG A 28 16.28 7.47 6.97
CA ARG A 28 15.53 6.25 6.72
C ARG A 28 14.05 6.43 7.00
N THR A 29 13.72 7.15 8.06
CA THR A 29 12.34 7.42 8.43
C THR A 29 11.62 8.20 7.34
N GLN A 30 12.28 9.20 6.75
CA GLN A 30 11.69 9.99 5.68
C GLN A 30 11.41 9.13 4.44
N TYR A 31 12.32 8.25 4.10
CA TYR A 31 12.14 7.33 2.98
C TYR A 31 10.98 6.36 3.24
N ASP A 32 10.92 5.81 4.44
CA ASP A 32 9.85 4.88 4.82
C ASP A 32 8.50 5.56 4.83
N LEU A 33 8.45 6.82 5.23
CA LEU A 33 7.21 7.60 5.23
C LEU A 33 6.66 7.77 3.81
N ARG A 34 7.53 8.03 2.85
CA ARG A 34 7.11 8.17 1.47
C ARG A 34 6.51 6.88 0.94
N LYS A 35 7.18 5.77 1.17
CA LYS A 35 6.68 4.46 0.76
C LYS A 35 5.39 4.10 1.47
N ALA A 36 5.28 4.45 2.74
CA ALA A 36 4.07 4.19 3.50
C ALA A 36 2.87 4.95 2.93
N LYS A 37 3.09 6.19 2.52
CA LYS A 37 2.04 7.00 1.91
C LYS A 37 1.57 6.41 0.58
N GLU A 38 2.51 6.00 -0.27
CA GLU A 38 2.18 5.35 -1.54
C GLU A 38 1.41 4.06 -1.31
N ARG A 39 1.84 3.27 -0.35
CA ARG A 39 1.15 2.04 0.01
C ARG A 39 -0.25 2.29 0.51
N ALA A 40 -0.41 3.28 1.39
CA ALA A 40 -1.72 3.65 1.91
C ALA A 40 -2.67 4.07 0.78
N HIS A 41 -2.16 4.85 -0.16
CA HIS A 41 -2.93 5.29 -1.31
C HIS A 41 -3.39 4.09 -2.16
N ILE A 42 -2.49 3.16 -2.42
CA ILE A 42 -2.82 1.94 -3.16
C ILE A 42 -3.83 1.10 -2.40
N LEU A 43 -3.63 0.94 -1.08
CA LEU A 43 -4.53 0.17 -0.25
C LEU A 43 -5.94 0.74 -0.24
N GLU A 44 -6.08 2.05 -0.22
CA GLU A 44 -7.38 2.69 -0.32
C GLU A 44 -8.09 2.29 -1.62
N GLY A 45 -7.36 2.31 -2.73
CA GLY A 45 -7.91 1.87 -4.00
C GLY A 45 -8.30 0.40 -3.99
N LEU A 46 -7.47 -0.44 -3.37
CA LEU A 46 -7.76 -1.87 -3.28
C LEU A 46 -8.99 -2.14 -2.41
N ILE A 47 -9.20 -1.37 -1.36
CA ILE A 47 -10.38 -1.49 -0.52
C ILE A 47 -11.64 -1.17 -1.32
N ILE A 48 -11.60 -0.09 -2.08
CA ILE A 48 -12.72 0.30 -2.93
C ILE A 48 -12.99 -0.79 -3.96
N ALA A 49 -11.94 -1.33 -4.56
CA ALA A 49 -12.07 -2.42 -5.52
C ALA A 49 -12.66 -3.68 -4.88
N SER A 50 -12.25 -3.99 -3.67
CA SER A 50 -12.77 -5.14 -2.95
C SER A 50 -14.27 -5.00 -2.65
N ASP A 51 -14.69 -3.80 -2.25
CA ASP A 51 -16.10 -3.52 -2.01
C ASP A 51 -16.95 -3.63 -3.27
N ASN A 52 -16.34 -3.34 -4.43
CA ASN A 52 -17.03 -3.36 -5.71
C ASN A 52 -16.37 -4.33 -6.68
N ILE A 53 -15.96 -5.48 -6.18
CA ILE A 53 -15.18 -6.43 -6.95
C ILE A 53 -15.89 -6.88 -8.21
N ASP A 54 -17.19 -7.06 -8.16
CA ASP A 54 -17.97 -7.46 -9.32
C ASP A 54 -17.87 -6.44 -10.45
N GLU A 55 -18.00 -5.17 -10.09
CA GLU A 55 -17.86 -4.07 -11.06
C GLU A 55 -16.45 -3.99 -11.61
N VAL A 56 -15.47 -4.15 -10.75
CA VAL A 56 -14.05 -4.12 -11.14
C VAL A 56 -13.77 -5.21 -12.17
N ILE A 57 -14.23 -6.43 -11.90
CA ILE A 57 -14.03 -7.55 -12.80
C ILE A 57 -14.73 -7.29 -14.14
N LYS A 58 -15.94 -6.76 -14.10
CA LYS A 58 -16.67 -6.43 -15.33
C LYS A 58 -15.92 -5.43 -16.19
N ILE A 59 -15.40 -4.38 -15.56
CA ILE A 59 -14.64 -3.35 -16.27
C ILE A 59 -13.38 -3.95 -16.91
N ILE A 60 -12.67 -4.77 -16.15
CA ILE A 60 -11.43 -5.37 -16.63
C ILE A 60 -11.71 -6.35 -17.78
N ARG A 61 -12.75 -7.15 -17.65
CA ARG A 61 -13.13 -8.10 -18.71
C ARG A 61 -13.64 -7.40 -19.97
N ALA A 62 -14.34 -6.29 -19.81
CA ALA A 62 -14.82 -5.53 -20.94
C ALA A 62 -13.70 -4.78 -21.64
N ALA A 63 -12.63 -4.49 -20.95
CA ALA A 63 -11.49 -3.77 -21.51
C ALA A 63 -10.68 -4.68 -22.44
N LYS A 64 -10.26 -4.14 -23.57
CA LYS A 64 -9.44 -4.88 -24.53
C LYS A 64 -7.98 -4.91 -24.10
N THR A 65 -7.52 -3.86 -23.42
CA THR A 65 -6.14 -3.74 -22.97
C THR A 65 -6.11 -3.38 -21.50
N PRO A 66 -5.01 -3.66 -20.78
CA PRO A 66 -4.89 -3.24 -19.40
C PRO A 66 -5.06 -1.73 -19.23
N ASN A 67 -4.60 -0.95 -20.20
CA ASN A 67 -4.75 0.51 -20.15
C ASN A 67 -6.22 0.91 -20.17
N ASP A 68 -7.01 0.25 -20.99
CA ASP A 68 -8.45 0.50 -21.04
C ASP A 68 -9.12 0.19 -19.69
N ALA A 69 -8.70 -0.90 -19.06
CA ALA A 69 -9.21 -1.27 -17.75
C ALA A 69 -8.86 -0.20 -16.71
N ILE A 70 -7.62 0.27 -16.73
CA ILE A 70 -7.17 1.32 -15.81
C ILE A 70 -8.02 2.59 -16.00
N SER A 71 -8.20 2.99 -17.26
CA SER A 71 -8.99 4.16 -17.58
C SER A 71 -10.44 4.00 -17.11
N GLY A 72 -11.03 2.85 -17.34
CA GLY A 72 -12.38 2.56 -16.90
C GLY A 72 -12.53 2.61 -15.38
N LEU A 73 -11.58 2.07 -14.66
CA LEU A 73 -11.59 2.11 -13.20
C LEU A 73 -11.44 3.52 -12.66
N MET A 74 -10.55 4.29 -13.28
CA MET A 74 -10.36 5.69 -12.89
C MET A 74 -11.64 6.50 -13.06
N GLU A 75 -12.34 6.28 -14.15
CA GLU A 75 -13.57 6.97 -14.44
C GLU A 75 -14.72 6.50 -13.56
N ARG A 76 -14.85 5.20 -13.38
CA ARG A 76 -15.96 4.60 -12.63
C ARG A 76 -15.89 4.93 -11.14
N PHE A 77 -14.72 4.79 -10.53
CA PHE A 77 -14.52 4.96 -9.09
C PHE A 77 -13.76 6.22 -8.73
N GLN A 78 -13.38 7.00 -9.73
CA GLN A 78 -12.58 8.22 -9.52
C GLN A 78 -11.28 7.93 -8.77
N LEU A 79 -10.64 6.83 -9.17
CA LEU A 79 -9.36 6.42 -8.59
C LEU A 79 -8.22 7.08 -9.36
N SER A 80 -7.05 7.11 -8.73
CA SER A 80 -5.86 7.58 -9.43
C SER A 80 -5.31 6.48 -10.34
N GLU A 81 -4.42 6.87 -11.25
CA GLU A 81 -3.79 5.92 -12.14
C GLU A 81 -3.05 4.83 -11.36
N ILE A 82 -2.34 5.23 -10.30
CA ILE A 82 -1.59 4.28 -9.47
C ILE A 82 -2.52 3.27 -8.83
N GLN A 83 -3.63 3.72 -8.26
CA GLN A 83 -4.62 2.84 -7.63
C GLN A 83 -5.24 1.89 -8.63
N SER A 84 -5.67 2.41 -9.78
CA SER A 84 -6.29 1.59 -10.81
C SER A 84 -5.31 0.57 -11.37
N ARG A 85 -4.07 0.96 -11.56
CA ARG A 85 -3.03 0.07 -12.05
C ARG A 85 -2.80 -1.08 -11.07
N ALA A 86 -2.73 -0.76 -9.79
CA ALA A 86 -2.56 -1.79 -8.76
C ALA A 86 -3.72 -2.77 -8.75
N ILE A 87 -4.95 -2.27 -8.92
CA ILE A 87 -6.14 -3.11 -8.98
C ILE A 87 -6.07 -4.06 -10.17
N VAL A 88 -5.75 -3.54 -11.34
CA VAL A 88 -5.67 -4.34 -12.56
C VAL A 88 -4.59 -5.42 -12.41
N GLU A 89 -3.43 -5.06 -11.92
CA GLU A 89 -2.35 -6.01 -11.69
C GLU A 89 -2.77 -7.10 -10.71
N CYS A 90 -3.42 -6.72 -9.64
CA CYS A 90 -3.87 -7.67 -8.63
C CYS A 90 -4.88 -8.66 -9.20
N VAL A 91 -5.86 -8.17 -9.95
CA VAL A 91 -6.90 -9.02 -10.53
C VAL A 91 -6.33 -9.89 -11.65
N CYS A 92 -5.45 -9.35 -12.49
CA CYS A 92 -4.83 -10.12 -13.57
C CYS A 92 -3.98 -11.26 -13.03
N VAL A 93 -3.24 -11.01 -11.96
CA VAL A 93 -2.44 -12.07 -11.33
C VAL A 93 -3.34 -13.15 -10.76
N SER A 94 -4.46 -12.77 -10.14
CA SER A 94 -5.40 -13.75 -9.60
C SER A 94 -6.06 -14.61 -10.68
N SER A 95 -6.28 -14.04 -11.87
CA SER A 95 -6.97 -14.78 -12.92
C SER A 95 -6.06 -15.67 -13.74
N GLN A 96 -4.74 -15.60 -13.53
CA GLN A 96 -3.79 -16.44 -14.27
C GLN A 96 -3.61 -17.83 -13.66
N ASP A 97 -4.25 -18.09 -12.57
CA ASP A 97 -4.24 -19.44 -12.02
C ASP A 97 -5.20 -20.35 -12.80
#